data_52f0b76b527b31f7c92d5884985b2e5b
#
_entry.id   52f0b76b527b31f7c92d5884985b2e5b
#
_cell.length_a   1.000
_cell.length_b   1.000
_cell.length_c   1.000
_cell.angle_alpha   90.00
_cell.angle_beta   90.00
_cell.angle_gamma   90.00
#
_symmetry.space_group_name_H-M   'P 1'
#
loop_
_entity.id
_entity.type
_entity.pdbx_description
1 polymer ?
#
loop_
_entity_poly.entity_id
_entity_poly.type
_entity_poly.pdbx_seq_one_letter_code
_entity_poly.pdbx_strand_id
1 'polypeptide(L)' 'MEEPNYSLKQDGKYLVRIADEDDTIGIFKGYSSLCGEVAMVVEIDGGKMRFIPLARIVYIDQLEAPESEKQPKKVDIYYR' A
#
# COMPACT_ATOMS: atom_id res chain seq x y z
N MET A 1 0.71 19.47 20.33
CA MET A 1 0.66 19.26 19.02
C MET A 1 0.58 17.84 18.64
N GLU A 2 -0.22 17.51 17.73
CA GLU A 2 -0.37 16.16 17.33
C GLU A 2 0.60 15.77 16.30
N GLU A 3 1.01 14.55 16.29
CA GLU A 3 1.90 14.08 15.29
C GLU A 3 1.14 13.67 14.08
N PRO A 4 1.70 13.79 12.93
CA PRO A 4 1.05 13.34 11.71
C PRO A 4 0.79 11.85 11.82
N ASN A 5 -0.31 11.44 11.33
CA ASN A 5 -0.64 10.03 11.38
C ASN A 5 -0.67 9.51 9.95
N TYR A 6 0.40 8.85 9.54
CA TYR A 6 0.48 8.31 8.20
C TYR A 6 0.29 6.81 8.25
N SER A 7 -0.54 6.28 7.38
CA SER A 7 -0.71 4.85 7.31
C SER A 7 -0.89 4.47 5.86
N LEU A 8 -0.72 3.21 5.58
CA LEU A 8 -0.92 2.71 4.23
C LEU A 8 -2.41 2.75 3.94
N LYS A 9 -2.74 3.06 2.68
CA LYS A 9 -4.14 3.18 2.30
C LYS A 9 -4.57 1.92 1.59
N GLN A 10 -5.65 1.34 2.04
CA GLN A 10 -6.16 0.16 1.38
C GLN A 10 -6.50 0.50 -0.05
N ASP A 11 -6.14 -0.38 -0.94
CA ASP A 11 -6.32 -0.23 -2.39
C ASP A 11 -5.40 0.81 -3.02
N GLY A 12 -4.43 1.32 -2.28
CA GLY A 12 -3.40 2.15 -2.86
C GLY A 12 -2.33 1.28 -3.49
N LYS A 13 -1.55 1.87 -4.39
CA LYS A 13 -0.50 1.14 -5.08
C LYS A 13 0.84 1.48 -4.46
N TYR A 14 1.59 0.47 -4.12
CA TYR A 14 2.85 0.66 -3.41
C TYR A 14 3.97 -0.18 -4.01
N LEU A 15 5.18 0.35 -3.86
CA LEU A 15 6.38 -0.42 -4.17
C LEU A 15 6.96 -0.81 -2.82
N VAL A 16 7.23 -2.08 -2.63
CA VAL A 16 7.75 -2.60 -1.38
C VAL A 16 9.13 -3.17 -1.64
N ARG A 17 10.14 -2.62 -0.94
CA ARG A 17 11.50 -3.12 -1.06
C ARG A 17 11.68 -4.19 -0.01
N ILE A 18 12.02 -5.39 -0.44
CA ILE A 18 12.16 -6.54 0.43
C ILE A 18 13.63 -6.90 0.51
N ALA A 19 14.10 -7.18 1.73
CA ALA A 19 15.51 -7.50 1.92
C ALA A 19 15.91 -8.72 1.11
N ASP A 20 17.00 -8.56 0.35
CA ASP A 20 17.57 -9.67 -0.44
C ASP A 20 16.65 -10.24 -1.51
N GLU A 21 15.66 -9.49 -1.94
CA GLU A 21 14.78 -9.95 -3.00
C GLU A 21 14.39 -8.79 -3.88
N ASP A 22 13.78 -9.09 -5.01
CA ASP A 22 13.33 -8.05 -5.92
C ASP A 22 12.19 -7.27 -5.30
N ASP A 23 12.04 -6.02 -5.71
CA ASP A 23 10.96 -5.19 -5.24
C ASP A 23 9.62 -5.75 -5.69
N THR A 24 8.60 -5.51 -4.91
CA THR A 24 7.24 -5.90 -5.25
C THR A 24 6.41 -4.65 -5.45
N ILE A 25 5.66 -4.58 -6.53
CA ILE A 25 4.72 -3.50 -6.76
C ILE A 25 3.34 -4.12 -6.78
N GLY A 26 2.43 -3.59 -5.98
CA GLY A 26 1.09 -4.13 -5.93
C GLY A 26 0.14 -3.24 -5.20
N ILE A 27 -1.09 -3.72 -5.05
CA ILE A 27 -2.15 -2.97 -4.39
C ILE A 27 -2.25 -3.45 -2.95
N PHE A 28 -2.19 -2.52 -2.03
CA PHE A 28 -2.22 -2.87 -0.62
C PHE A 28 -3.62 -3.34 -0.24
N LYS A 29 -3.71 -4.52 0.34
CA LYS A 29 -5.01 -5.08 0.71
C LYS A 29 -5.19 -5.18 2.22
N GLY A 30 -4.16 -4.97 2.99
CA GLY A 30 -4.28 -5.05 4.43
C GLY A 30 -3.15 -5.85 5.04
N TYR A 31 -3.35 -6.32 6.26
CA TYR A 31 -2.34 -7.09 6.97
C TYR A 31 -2.91 -8.43 7.33
N SER A 32 -2.02 -9.39 7.54
CA SER A 32 -2.44 -10.73 7.93
C SER A 32 -1.45 -11.26 8.94
N SER A 33 -1.87 -12.22 9.73
CA SER A 33 -0.99 -12.87 10.68
C SER A 33 -0.72 -14.28 10.20
N LEU A 34 0.54 -14.59 9.92
CA LEU A 34 0.91 -15.90 9.46
C LEU A 34 1.94 -16.47 10.41
N CYS A 35 1.64 -17.60 11.00
CA CYS A 35 2.57 -18.28 11.90
C CYS A 35 3.14 -17.33 12.95
N GLY A 36 2.28 -16.48 13.48
CA GLY A 36 2.72 -15.57 14.53
C GLY A 36 3.39 -14.31 14.06
N GLU A 37 3.51 -14.11 12.76
CA GLU A 37 4.13 -12.89 12.25
C GLU A 37 3.13 -12.09 11.46
N VAL A 38 3.24 -10.78 11.54
CA VAL A 38 2.36 -9.92 10.77
C VAL A 38 2.96 -9.74 9.39
N ALA A 39 2.13 -9.86 8.39
CA ALA A 39 2.55 -9.71 7.01
C ALA A 39 1.69 -8.67 6.31
N MET A 40 2.29 -7.95 5.39
CA MET A 40 1.58 -7.01 4.54
C MET A 40 1.05 -7.81 3.37
N VAL A 41 -0.20 -7.58 3.00
CA VAL A 41 -0.82 -8.30 1.89
C VAL A 41 -0.96 -7.36 0.71
N VAL A 42 -0.39 -7.73 -0.42
CA VAL A 42 -0.52 -6.93 -1.63
C VAL A 42 -0.99 -7.82 -2.76
N GLU A 43 -1.83 -7.25 -3.60
CA GLU A 43 -2.30 -7.96 -4.77
C GLU A 43 -1.38 -7.62 -5.93
N ILE A 44 -0.80 -8.64 -6.55
CA ILE A 44 0.14 -8.43 -7.63
C ILE A 44 -0.50 -8.92 -8.92
N ASP A 45 0.26 -8.93 -9.99
CA ASP A 45 -0.25 -9.28 -11.30
C ASP A 45 -1.07 -10.55 -11.28
N GLY A 46 -2.16 -10.54 -11.99
CA GLY A 46 -2.98 -11.73 -12.11
C GLY A 46 -3.89 -11.95 -10.90
N GLY A 47 -4.00 -10.99 -10.04
CA GLY A 47 -4.88 -11.12 -8.89
C GLY A 47 -4.32 -11.97 -7.78
N LYS A 48 -3.01 -12.26 -7.82
CA LYS A 48 -2.42 -13.06 -6.78
C LYS A 48 -2.16 -12.22 -5.55
N MET A 49 -2.31 -12.80 -4.38
CA MET A 49 -2.02 -12.10 -3.15
C MET A 49 -0.65 -12.51 -2.67
N ARG A 50 0.19 -11.52 -2.40
CA ARG A 50 1.53 -11.80 -1.89
C ARG A 50 1.57 -11.35 -0.44
N PHE A 51 2.08 -12.22 0.43
CA PHE A 51 2.17 -11.91 1.86
C PHE A 51 3.64 -11.64 2.17
N ILE A 52 3.93 -10.43 2.63
CA ILE A 52 5.30 -10.02 2.87
C ILE A 52 5.47 -9.77 4.36
N PRO A 53 6.31 -10.55 5.04
CA PRO A 53 6.50 -10.33 6.47
C PRO A 53 7.04 -8.92 6.71
N LEU A 54 6.48 -8.21 7.67
CA LEU A 54 6.91 -6.86 7.92
C LEU A 54 8.39 -6.78 8.26
N ALA A 55 8.92 -7.82 8.91
CA ALA A 55 10.31 -7.81 9.30
C ALA A 55 11.26 -7.83 8.11
N ARG A 56 10.77 -8.20 6.93
CA ARG A 56 11.63 -8.24 5.75
C ARG A 56 11.52 -6.98 4.91
N ILE A 57 10.68 -6.04 5.28
CA ILE A 57 10.46 -4.86 4.47
C ILE A 57 11.49 -3.80 4.83
N VAL A 58 12.18 -3.28 3.83
CA VAL A 58 13.17 -2.25 4.02
C VAL A 58 12.53 -0.87 3.94
N TYR A 59 11.69 -0.64 2.93
CA TYR A 59 10.92 0.59 2.84
C TYR A 59 9.75 0.38 1.89
N ILE A 60 8.81 1.29 1.92
CA ILE A 60 7.62 1.23 1.08
C ILE A 60 7.42 2.60 0.49
N ASP A 61 7.21 2.66 -0.83
CA ASP A 61 6.91 3.92 -1.51
C ASP A 61 5.48 3.89 -1.99
N GLN A 62 4.74 4.96 -1.75
CA GLN A 62 3.39 5.03 -2.26
C GLN A 62 3.44 5.54 -3.68
N LEU A 63 2.95 4.77 -4.62
CA LEU A 63 2.98 5.14 -6.02
C LEU A 63 1.70 5.82 -6.45
N GLU A 64 0.55 5.33 -5.95
CA GLU A 64 -0.72 5.92 -6.29
C GLU A 64 -1.67 5.79 -5.13
N ALA A 65 -2.45 6.84 -4.88
CA ALA A 65 -3.48 6.78 -3.86
C ALA A 65 -4.63 5.92 -4.37
N PRO A 66 -5.47 5.43 -3.48
CA PRO A 66 -6.61 4.63 -3.92
C PRO A 66 -7.53 5.49 -4.77
N GLU A 67 -8.26 4.84 -5.63
CA GLU A 67 -9.14 5.51 -6.53
C GLU A 67 -10.11 6.40 -5.76
N SER A 68 -10.56 5.96 -4.63
CA SER A 68 -11.51 6.73 -3.88
C SER A 68 -10.90 8.04 -3.39
N GLU A 69 -9.61 8.10 -3.20
CA GLU A 69 -8.99 9.33 -2.76
C GLU A 69 -8.57 10.19 -3.92
N LYS A 70 -8.66 9.69 -5.12
CA LYS A 70 -8.34 10.49 -6.25
C LYS A 70 -9.60 11.13 -6.77
N GLN A 71 -10.66 11.03 -6.04
CA GLN A 71 -11.87 11.63 -6.47
C GLN A 71 -11.61 13.03 -6.73
N PRO A 72 -12.05 13.48 -7.70
CA PRO A 72 -11.84 14.79 -8.15
C PRO A 72 -12.52 15.78 -7.41
N LYS A 73 -12.20 15.98 -6.38
CA LYS A 73 -12.72 16.95 -5.74
C LYS A 73 -12.40 18.10 -6.51
N LYS A 74 -11.53 17.97 -7.29
CA LYS A 74 -11.14 19.00 -8.04
C LYS A 74 -12.12 19.43 -8.92
N VAL A 75 -12.93 18.72 -9.11
CA VAL A 75 -13.87 19.02 -9.93
C VAL A 75 -14.41 20.26 -9.69
N ASP A 76 -14.60 20.54 -8.71
CA ASP A 76 -15.21 21.64 -8.46
C ASP A 76 -14.56 22.80 -8.75
N ILE A 77 -14.17 22.88 -9.31
CA ILE A 77 -13.60 23.93 -9.53
C ILE A 77 -13.94 24.51 -10.52
N TYR A 78 -14.46 24.30 -10.79
CA TYR A 78 -14.69 24.63 -11.37
C TYR A 78 -15.53 25.11 -11.61
N TYR A 79 -15.96 25.13 -11.76
CA TYR A 79 -16.74 25.38 -11.86
C TYR A 79 -17.20 26.25 -11.60
N ARG A 80 -17.21 26.74 -11.60
CA ARG A 80 -17.46 27.45 -11.29
C ARG A 80 -17.62 28.07 -11.47
#